data_4d75eddb04daf5c12b35dee86dc85891
#
_entry.id   4d75eddb04daf5c12b35dee86dc85891
#
_cell.length_a   1.000
_cell.length_b   1.000
_cell.length_c   1.000
_cell.angle_alpha   90.00
_cell.angle_beta   90.00
_cell.angle_gamma   90.00
#
_symmetry.space_group_name_H-M   'P 1'
#
loop_
_entity.id
_entity.type
_entity.pdbx_description
1 polymer ?
#
loop_
_entity_poly.entity_id
_entity_poly.type
_entity_poly.pdbx_seq_one_letter_code
_entity_poly.pdbx_strand_id
1 'polypeptide(L)'
;MSTHFQTAVKKRVSHTHRRDAIDRLIERGERTNLALLVRTSGLDGEFRRYALNGLAECNGREQLEELADNTTIEPSLRRRADDLR
;
A
#
# COMPACT_ATOMS: atom_id res chain seq x y z
N MET A 1 1.29 -13.50 8.93
CA MET A 1 0.83 -12.33 8.16
C MET A 1 -0.18 -11.54 8.97
N SER A 2 -0.18 -10.24 8.81
CA SER A 2 -1.02 -9.34 9.58
C SER A 2 -2.51 -9.55 9.30
N THR A 3 -3.35 -9.55 10.34
CA THR A 3 -4.81 -9.59 10.19
C THR A 3 -5.30 -8.38 9.40
N HIS A 4 -4.68 -7.22 9.62
CA HIS A 4 -5.05 -6.00 8.91
C HIS A 4 -4.74 -6.09 7.42
N PHE A 5 -3.63 -6.72 7.06
CA PHE A 5 -3.31 -6.97 5.66
C PHE A 5 -4.39 -7.86 5.02
N GLN A 6 -4.75 -8.94 5.70
CA GLN A 6 -5.77 -9.86 5.19
C GLN A 6 -7.12 -9.18 4.99
N THR A 7 -7.51 -8.33 5.94
CA THR A 7 -8.77 -7.58 5.84
C THR A 7 -8.73 -6.63 4.64
N ALA A 8 -7.61 -5.95 4.42
CA ALA A 8 -7.47 -4.99 3.34
C ALA A 8 -7.63 -5.62 1.96
N VAL A 9 -7.21 -6.89 1.78
CA VAL A 9 -7.27 -7.56 0.48
C VAL A 9 -8.56 -8.33 0.23
N LYS A 10 -9.41 -8.50 1.23
CA LYS A 10 -10.65 -9.27 1.09
C LYS A 10 -11.74 -8.46 0.39
N LYS A 11 -12.13 -8.91 -0.79
CA LYS A 11 -13.15 -8.21 -1.59
C LYS A 11 -14.53 -8.19 -0.96
N ARG A 12 -14.83 -9.13 -0.06
CA ARG A 12 -16.12 -9.19 0.64
C ARG A 12 -16.27 -8.13 1.73
N VAL A 13 -15.14 -7.59 2.20
CA VAL A 13 -15.15 -6.60 3.27
C VAL A 13 -15.46 -5.23 2.65
N SER A 14 -16.26 -4.42 3.33
CA SER A 14 -16.62 -3.09 2.83
C SER A 14 -15.40 -2.21 2.64
N HIS A 15 -15.52 -1.23 1.74
CA HIS A 15 -14.44 -0.28 1.47
C HIS A 15 -13.99 0.44 2.74
N THR A 16 -14.93 0.84 3.59
CA THR A 16 -14.62 1.52 4.84
C THR A 16 -13.75 0.65 5.76
N HIS A 17 -14.13 -0.61 5.94
CA HIS A 17 -13.37 -1.53 6.77
C HIS A 17 -11.99 -1.83 6.18
N ARG A 18 -11.91 -1.90 4.86
CA ARG A 18 -10.62 -2.14 4.19
C ARG A 18 -9.69 -0.94 4.35
N ARG A 19 -10.22 0.28 4.22
CA ARG A 19 -9.43 1.49 4.47
C ARG A 19 -8.98 1.58 5.92
N ASP A 20 -9.86 1.24 6.85
CA ASP A 20 -9.51 1.21 8.27
C ASP A 20 -8.38 0.23 8.53
N ALA A 21 -8.40 -0.93 7.86
CA ALA A 21 -7.33 -1.91 8.00
C ALA A 21 -6.00 -1.35 7.50
N ILE A 22 -6.02 -0.62 6.38
CA ILE A 22 -4.81 0.03 5.87
C ILE A 22 -4.33 1.11 6.85
N ASP A 23 -5.26 1.88 7.43
CA ASP A 23 -4.93 2.88 8.45
C ASP A 23 -4.20 2.23 9.64
N ARG A 24 -4.63 1.04 10.06
CA ARG A 24 -3.95 0.32 11.14
C ARG A 24 -2.53 -0.06 10.75
N LEU A 25 -2.33 -0.49 9.50
CA LEU A 25 -0.99 -0.80 9.01
C LEU A 25 -0.10 0.44 9.05
N ILE A 26 -0.64 1.59 8.65
CA ILE A 26 0.09 2.85 8.67
C ILE A 26 0.44 3.24 10.11
N GLU A 27 -0.53 3.22 11.01
CA GLU A 27 -0.34 3.56 12.42
C GLU A 27 0.72 2.67 13.08
N ARG A 28 0.77 1.40 12.70
CA ARG A 28 1.72 0.44 13.25
C ARG A 28 3.06 0.44 12.53
N GLY A 29 3.20 1.25 11.48
CA GLY A 29 4.43 1.32 10.71
C GLY A 29 4.79 0.03 9.99
N GLU A 30 3.79 -0.74 9.56
CA GLU A 30 3.99 -2.03 8.90
C GLU A 30 4.33 -1.82 7.42
N ARG A 31 5.51 -1.29 7.16
CA ARG A 31 5.95 -0.87 5.84
C ARG A 31 5.99 -2.01 4.83
N THR A 32 6.45 -3.18 5.25
CA THR A 32 6.51 -4.35 4.36
C THR A 32 5.11 -4.73 3.87
N ASN A 33 4.12 -4.73 4.77
CA ASN A 33 2.74 -5.04 4.41
C ASN A 33 2.14 -3.98 3.50
N LEU A 34 2.42 -2.71 3.75
CA LEU A 34 1.95 -1.63 2.89
C LEU A 34 2.53 -1.76 1.47
N ALA A 35 3.82 -2.04 1.37
CA ALA A 35 4.46 -2.25 0.06
C ALA A 35 3.85 -3.46 -0.66
N LEU A 36 3.54 -4.52 0.08
CA LEU A 36 2.92 -5.70 -0.49
C LEU A 36 1.53 -5.38 -1.05
N LEU A 37 0.75 -4.54 -0.36
CA LEU A 37 -0.55 -4.09 -0.87
C LEU A 37 -0.40 -3.37 -2.22
N VAL A 38 0.59 -2.50 -2.35
CA VAL A 38 0.84 -1.78 -3.61
C VAL A 38 1.15 -2.75 -4.75
N ARG A 39 1.87 -3.84 -4.45
CA ARG A 39 2.23 -4.84 -5.46
C ARG A 39 1.13 -5.87 -5.74
N THR A 40 0.03 -5.83 -5.00
CA THR A 40 -1.06 -6.78 -5.18
C THR A 40 -1.92 -6.34 -6.37
N SER A 41 -1.73 -6.98 -7.52
CA SER A 41 -2.35 -6.57 -8.78
C SER A 41 -3.87 -6.67 -8.78
N GLY A 42 -4.45 -7.56 -7.97
CA GLY A 42 -5.91 -7.71 -7.88
C GLY A 42 -6.58 -6.71 -6.95
N LEU A 43 -5.81 -5.89 -6.27
CA LEU A 43 -6.36 -4.91 -5.35
C LEU A 43 -6.72 -3.63 -6.11
N ASP A 44 -7.85 -2.99 -5.73
CA ASP A 44 -8.30 -1.75 -6.36
C ASP A 44 -7.21 -0.68 -6.29
N GLY A 45 -7.06 0.08 -7.37
CA GLY A 45 -6.06 1.15 -7.44
C GLY A 45 -6.19 2.17 -6.32
N GLU A 46 -7.42 2.45 -5.87
CA GLU A 46 -7.69 3.34 -4.75
C GLU A 46 -6.95 2.90 -3.49
N PHE A 47 -7.03 1.61 -3.15
CA PHE A 47 -6.36 1.08 -1.95
C PHE A 47 -4.85 1.01 -2.14
N ARG A 48 -4.41 0.70 -3.35
CA ARG A 48 -2.98 0.67 -3.65
C ARG A 48 -2.36 2.06 -3.50
N ARG A 49 -3.03 3.09 -4.00
CA ARG A 49 -2.58 4.48 -3.83
C ARG A 49 -2.62 4.90 -2.37
N TYR A 50 -3.65 4.48 -1.64
CA TYR A 50 -3.78 4.79 -0.22
C TYR A 50 -2.61 4.20 0.59
N ALA A 51 -2.28 2.94 0.31
CA ALA A 51 -1.14 2.27 0.94
C ALA A 51 0.18 2.98 0.58
N LEU A 52 0.30 3.42 -0.65
CA LEU A 52 1.49 4.13 -1.12
C LEU A 52 1.68 5.44 -0.35
N ASN A 53 0.61 6.23 -0.22
CA ASN A 53 0.64 7.45 0.57
C ASN A 53 0.97 7.17 2.03
N GLY A 54 0.46 6.05 2.55
CA GLY A 54 0.75 5.61 3.91
C GLY A 54 2.22 5.29 4.15
N LEU A 55 2.89 4.75 3.14
CA LEU A 55 4.34 4.51 3.22
C LEU A 55 5.10 5.82 3.44
N ALA A 56 4.68 6.89 2.76
CA ALA A 56 5.30 8.20 2.97
C ALA A 56 5.07 8.69 4.40
N GLU A 57 3.87 8.46 4.95
CA GLU A 57 3.54 8.89 6.31
C GLU A 57 4.35 8.17 7.38
N CYS A 58 4.70 6.90 7.16
CA CYS A 58 5.47 6.13 8.14
C CYS A 58 6.94 5.99 7.77
N ASN A 59 7.45 6.92 6.98
CA ASN A 59 8.87 7.00 6.60
C ASN A 59 9.36 5.76 5.84
N GLY A 60 8.52 5.23 4.96
CA GLY A 60 8.83 4.06 4.16
C GLY A 60 9.67 4.36 2.92
N ARG A 61 10.70 5.19 3.05
CA ARG A 61 11.51 5.63 1.90
C ARG A 61 12.12 4.48 1.11
N GLU A 62 12.64 3.49 1.83
CA GLU A 62 13.25 2.32 1.19
C GLU A 62 12.23 1.57 0.33
N GLN A 63 11.03 1.36 0.88
CA GLN A 63 9.95 0.71 0.15
C GLN A 63 9.48 1.55 -1.03
N LEU A 64 9.43 2.86 -0.88
CA LEU A 64 9.06 3.77 -1.97
C LEU A 64 10.08 3.71 -3.11
N GLU A 65 11.36 3.65 -2.79
CA GLU A 65 12.42 3.52 -3.80
C GLU A 65 12.28 2.22 -4.58
N GLU A 66 12.03 1.11 -3.89
CA GLU A 66 11.82 -0.19 -4.53
C GLU A 66 10.60 -0.16 -5.45
N LEU A 67 9.50 0.45 -5.00
CA LEU A 67 8.27 0.53 -5.80
C LEU A 67 8.46 1.43 -7.02
N ALA A 68 9.20 2.51 -6.89
CA ALA A 68 9.49 3.41 -8.01
C ALA A 68 10.25 2.69 -9.13
N ASP A 69 11.06 1.70 -8.77
CA ASP A 69 11.86 0.92 -9.72
C ASP A 69 11.17 -0.37 -10.16
N ASN A 70 10.01 -0.70 -9.59
CA ASN A 70 9.33 -1.97 -9.87
C ASN A 70 8.53 -1.89 -11.16
N THR A 71 9.05 -2.51 -12.23
CA THR A 71 8.42 -2.48 -13.55
C THR A 71 7.17 -3.36 -13.64
N THR A 72 6.87 -4.16 -12.60
CA THR A 72 5.67 -5.01 -12.60
C THR A 72 4.42 -4.31 -12.14
N ILE A 73 4.54 -3.11 -11.56
CA ILE A 73 3.38 -2.31 -11.16
C ILE A 73 3.10 -1.23 -12.21
N GLU A 74 1.89 -0.68 -12.17
CA GLU A 74 1.47 0.32 -13.15
C GLU A 74 2.38 1.56 -13.12
N PRO A 75 2.63 2.17 -14.30
CA PRO A 75 3.46 3.38 -14.34
C PRO A 75 2.98 4.51 -13.45
N SER A 76 1.66 4.68 -13.29
CA SER A 76 1.11 5.71 -12.41
C SER A 76 1.50 5.50 -10.94
N LEU A 77 1.52 4.24 -10.51
CA LEU A 77 1.93 3.91 -9.14
C LEU A 77 3.43 4.11 -8.96
N ARG A 78 4.23 3.72 -9.94
CA ARG A 78 5.69 3.95 -9.90
C ARG A 78 6.01 5.44 -9.82
N ARG A 79 5.32 6.24 -10.62
CA ARG A 79 5.51 7.69 -10.63
C ARG A 79 5.15 8.29 -9.27
N ARG A 80 4.05 7.84 -8.68
CA ARG A 80 3.62 8.31 -7.36
C ARG A 80 4.64 7.93 -6.29
N ALA A 81 5.18 6.71 -6.34
CA ALA A 81 6.22 6.27 -5.42
C ALA A 81 7.46 7.16 -5.54
N ASP A 82 7.85 7.49 -6.77
CA ASP A 82 8.98 8.36 -7.02
C ASP A 82 8.76 9.77 -6.45
N ASP A 83 7.56 10.30 -6.61
CA ASP A 83 7.20 11.63 -6.09
C ASP A 83 7.21 11.66 -4.57
N LEU A 84 6.87 10.55 -3.92
CA LEU A 84 6.75 10.48 -2.47
C LEU A 84 8.06 10.19 -1.73
N ARG A 85 9.06 9.68 -2.42
CA ARG A 85 10.34 9.31 -1.77
C ARG A 85 11.24 10.50 -1.45
#